data_8f4d988681257f2263235cbbf66cb282
#
_entry.id   8f4d988681257f2263235cbbf66cb282
#
_cell.length_a   1.000
_cell.length_b   1.000
_cell.length_c   1.000
_cell.angle_alpha   90.00
_cell.angle_beta   90.00
_cell.angle_gamma   90.00
#
_symmetry.space_group_name_H-M   'P 1'
#
loop_
_entity.id
_entity.type
_entity.pdbx_description
1 polymer ?
#
loop_
_entity_poly.entity_id
_entity_poly.type
_entity_poly.pdbx_seq_one_letter_code
_entity_poly.pdbx_strand_id
1 'polypeptide(L)'
;MLVHGGGRTATDIAAQMGVETKMVEGRRVTDTEMLRVVTMVYGGLVNKNVVAQLNAAGLCALGLTGADMDVIRSHRRAVTTVDYGFVGDVDRVDGQRLAQLLESGIVPVMAPLTHDGNGQMLNTNADTIAGETAKALAPYFDVTLTYCFEFPGVCRMKEGTQELGDVIPEIDRPAFEALKADGTVSGGMIPKLENCLQAVDAGVSRVVITLADRIGEEGGTAIVRRGEIAN
;
A
#
# COMPACT_ATOMS: atom_id res chain seq x y z
N MET A 1 -4.76 -11.94 -0.32
CA MET A 1 -3.39 -11.43 -0.33
C MET A 1 -3.25 -10.27 0.65
N LEU A 2 -2.09 -10.08 1.27
CA LEU A 2 -1.83 -9.01 2.23
C LEU A 2 -0.55 -8.26 1.82
N VAL A 3 -0.54 -6.93 1.93
CA VAL A 3 0.66 -6.09 1.81
C VAL A 3 0.84 -5.37 3.14
N HIS A 4 2.01 -5.46 3.74
CA HIS A 4 2.27 -4.81 5.03
C HIS A 4 3.27 -3.67 4.92
N GLY A 5 3.22 -2.74 5.86
CA GLY A 5 4.25 -1.74 6.10
C GLY A 5 5.33 -2.26 7.06
N GLY A 6 5.91 -1.35 7.85
CA GLY A 6 6.94 -1.66 8.84
C GLY A 6 7.80 -0.44 9.18
N GLY A 7 7.41 0.74 8.70
CA GLY A 7 8.22 1.95 8.81
C GLY A 7 8.59 2.33 10.25
N ARG A 8 7.67 2.23 11.21
CA ARG A 8 7.93 2.52 12.64
C ARG A 8 8.98 1.55 13.18
N THR A 9 8.76 0.24 13.01
CA THR A 9 9.70 -0.81 13.43
C THR A 9 11.09 -0.61 12.81
N ALA A 10 11.16 -0.26 11.51
CA ALA A 10 12.43 0.02 10.85
C ALA A 10 13.15 1.25 11.44
N THR A 11 12.41 2.29 11.83
CA THR A 11 12.97 3.47 12.50
C THR A 11 13.57 3.09 13.86
N ASP A 12 12.84 2.31 14.66
CA ASP A 12 13.27 1.88 15.99
C ASP A 12 14.51 1.00 15.91
N ILE A 13 14.55 0.03 15.00
CA ILE A 13 15.70 -0.85 14.79
C ILE A 13 16.90 -0.08 14.22
N ALA A 14 16.68 0.84 13.28
CA ALA A 14 17.74 1.71 12.75
C ALA A 14 18.42 2.50 13.88
N ALA A 15 17.62 3.11 14.78
CA ALA A 15 18.14 3.84 15.93
C ALA A 15 18.97 2.95 16.86
N GLN A 16 18.51 1.73 17.15
CA GLN A 16 19.26 0.75 17.96
C GLN A 16 20.59 0.33 17.30
N MET A 17 20.64 0.33 15.96
CA MET A 17 21.84 0.01 15.19
C MET A 17 22.74 1.23 14.93
N GLY A 18 22.38 2.43 15.41
CA GLY A 18 23.10 3.67 15.16
C GLY A 18 22.97 4.19 13.72
N VAL A 19 21.94 3.75 12.98
CA VAL A 19 21.64 4.20 11.61
C VAL A 19 20.63 5.35 11.66
N GLU A 20 21.02 6.51 11.12
CA GLU A 20 20.15 7.68 11.10
C GLU A 20 18.98 7.49 10.12
N THR A 21 17.76 7.79 10.56
CA THR A 21 16.57 7.81 9.70
C THR A 21 16.30 9.21 9.18
N LYS A 22 16.37 9.39 7.87
CA LYS A 22 16.02 10.64 7.17
C LYS A 22 14.69 10.48 6.45
N MET A 23 13.75 11.39 6.73
CA MET A 23 12.45 11.44 6.06
C MET A 23 12.31 12.75 5.29
N VAL A 24 11.89 12.68 4.02
CA VAL A 24 11.60 13.85 3.20
C VAL A 24 10.22 13.64 2.59
N GLU A 25 9.32 14.60 2.78
CA GLU A 25 7.93 14.54 2.29
C GLU A 25 7.22 13.21 2.63
N GLY A 26 7.43 12.71 3.87
CA GLY A 26 6.86 11.45 4.33
C GLY A 26 7.49 10.19 3.75
N ARG A 27 8.55 10.30 2.96
CA ARG A 27 9.29 9.19 2.34
C ARG A 27 10.66 9.02 2.99
N ARG A 28 11.06 7.76 3.21
CA ARG A 28 12.36 7.42 3.78
C ARG A 28 13.47 7.53 2.74
N VAL A 29 14.46 8.37 3.00
CA VAL A 29 15.73 8.31 2.25
C VAL A 29 16.42 7.00 2.62
N THR A 30 16.78 6.22 1.63
CA THR A 30 17.27 4.84 1.81
C THR A 30 18.67 4.73 1.22
N ASP A 31 19.67 5.06 2.00
CA ASP A 31 21.08 4.78 1.67
C ASP A 31 21.41 3.29 1.87
N THR A 32 22.66 2.90 1.70
CA THR A 32 23.11 1.50 1.79
C THR A 32 22.83 0.89 3.17
N GLU A 33 23.09 1.62 4.25
CA GLU A 33 22.88 1.12 5.61
C GLU A 33 21.39 1.03 5.94
N MET A 34 20.63 2.03 5.56
CA MET A 34 19.17 2.01 5.70
C MET A 34 18.53 0.90 4.85
N LEU A 35 19.04 0.63 3.64
CA LEU A 35 18.55 -0.49 2.83
C LEU A 35 18.76 -1.83 3.54
N ARG A 36 19.91 -2.04 4.18
CA ARG A 36 20.17 -3.24 5.00
C ARG A 36 19.14 -3.36 6.12
N VAL A 37 18.89 -2.27 6.85
CA VAL A 37 17.89 -2.25 7.93
C VAL A 37 16.51 -2.61 7.42
N VAL A 38 16.00 -1.91 6.38
CA VAL A 38 14.64 -2.18 5.87
C VAL A 38 14.52 -3.58 5.27
N THR A 39 15.58 -4.11 4.66
CA THR A 39 15.57 -5.50 4.14
C THR A 39 15.43 -6.51 5.29
N MET A 40 16.19 -6.38 6.36
CA MET A 40 16.08 -7.24 7.56
C MET A 40 14.71 -7.09 8.23
N VAL A 41 14.26 -5.84 8.42
CA VAL A 41 13.02 -5.57 9.16
C VAL A 41 11.79 -5.95 8.33
N TYR A 42 11.68 -5.49 7.09
CA TYR A 42 10.48 -5.75 6.28
C TYR A 42 10.44 -7.19 5.78
N GLY A 43 11.52 -7.69 5.15
CA GLY A 43 11.58 -9.03 4.57
C GLY A 43 11.70 -10.15 5.61
N GLY A 44 12.32 -9.84 6.74
CA GLY A 44 12.51 -10.79 7.84
C GLY A 44 11.50 -10.58 8.97
N LEU A 45 11.78 -9.64 9.88
CA LEU A 45 11.08 -9.52 11.15
C LEU A 45 9.56 -9.34 10.98
N VAL A 46 9.12 -8.32 10.25
CA VAL A 46 7.70 -8.02 10.11
C VAL A 46 7.00 -9.09 9.26
N ASN A 47 7.54 -9.38 8.09
CA ASN A 47 6.94 -10.34 7.16
C ASN A 47 6.75 -11.71 7.79
N LYS A 48 7.80 -12.28 8.41
CA LYS A 48 7.74 -13.64 8.97
C LYS A 48 6.87 -13.72 10.21
N ASN A 49 6.79 -12.65 11.02
CA ASN A 49 5.85 -12.60 12.13
C ASN A 49 4.39 -12.61 11.65
N VAL A 50 4.06 -11.85 10.61
CA VAL A 50 2.72 -11.88 10.00
C VAL A 50 2.41 -13.26 9.43
N VAL A 51 3.33 -13.84 8.67
CA VAL A 51 3.18 -15.19 8.10
C VAL A 51 2.95 -16.24 9.19
N ALA A 52 3.73 -16.19 10.27
CA ALA A 52 3.57 -17.13 11.39
C ALA A 52 2.18 -17.03 12.04
N GLN A 53 1.67 -15.81 12.24
CA GLN A 53 0.34 -15.59 12.81
C GLN A 53 -0.79 -16.07 11.88
N LEU A 54 -0.67 -15.80 10.58
CA LEU A 54 -1.65 -16.26 9.60
C LEU A 54 -1.68 -17.79 9.50
N ASN A 55 -0.51 -18.44 9.49
CA ASN A 55 -0.43 -19.90 9.49
C ASN A 55 -0.99 -20.48 10.81
N ALA A 56 -0.75 -19.86 11.96
CA ALA A 56 -1.35 -20.27 13.23
C ALA A 56 -2.88 -20.12 13.23
N ALA A 57 -3.42 -19.20 12.43
CA ALA A 57 -4.87 -19.06 12.19
C ALA A 57 -5.42 -20.03 11.12
N GLY A 58 -4.62 -20.96 10.62
CA GLY A 58 -5.03 -21.99 9.66
C GLY A 58 -4.96 -21.58 8.19
N LEU A 59 -4.35 -20.45 7.87
CA LEU A 59 -4.14 -20.00 6.48
C LEU A 59 -2.81 -20.54 5.95
N CYS A 60 -2.75 -20.86 4.66
CA CYS A 60 -1.50 -21.18 3.97
C CYS A 60 -0.80 -19.89 3.52
N ALA A 61 -0.12 -19.20 4.43
CA ALA A 61 0.51 -17.91 4.14
C ALA A 61 1.97 -18.07 3.67
N LEU A 62 2.34 -17.33 2.61
CA LEU A 62 3.68 -17.28 2.04
C LEU A 62 4.20 -15.85 2.04
N GLY A 63 5.28 -15.60 2.77
CA GLY A 63 5.93 -14.28 2.80
C GLY A 63 6.85 -14.07 1.61
N LEU A 64 6.64 -12.96 0.91
CA LEU A 64 7.33 -12.58 -0.31
C LEU A 64 7.81 -11.13 -0.26
N THR A 65 8.84 -10.85 -1.05
CA THR A 65 9.22 -9.53 -1.56
C THR A 65 8.98 -9.51 -3.06
N GLY A 66 9.14 -8.37 -3.72
CA GLY A 66 9.08 -8.30 -5.17
C GLY A 66 10.17 -9.09 -5.89
N ALA A 67 11.30 -9.38 -5.20
CA ALA A 67 12.39 -10.19 -5.75
C ALA A 67 12.06 -11.67 -5.83
N ASP A 68 11.20 -12.18 -4.94
CA ASP A 68 10.80 -13.57 -4.93
C ASP A 68 10.00 -13.87 -6.21
N MET A 69 10.42 -14.87 -6.96
CA MET A 69 9.85 -15.24 -8.28
C MET A 69 9.82 -14.08 -9.29
N ASP A 70 10.57 -12.98 -9.07
CA ASP A 70 10.55 -11.77 -9.90
C ASP A 70 9.13 -11.18 -10.07
N VAL A 71 8.33 -11.21 -8.99
CA VAL A 71 6.91 -10.82 -9.07
C VAL A 71 6.69 -9.32 -9.14
N ILE A 72 7.61 -8.49 -8.60
CA ILE A 72 7.53 -7.03 -8.70
C ILE A 72 8.91 -6.47 -9.04
N ARG A 73 9.04 -5.90 -10.23
CA ARG A 73 10.23 -5.22 -10.68
C ARG A 73 10.06 -3.71 -10.59
N SER A 74 11.13 -3.01 -10.22
CA SER A 74 11.16 -1.55 -10.05
C SER A 74 12.45 -0.99 -10.62
N HIS A 75 12.46 0.28 -10.96
CA HIS A 75 13.71 1.03 -11.14
C HIS A 75 14.00 1.91 -9.93
N ARG A 76 15.26 2.26 -9.74
CA ARG A 76 15.64 3.25 -8.73
C ARG A 76 15.03 4.59 -9.09
N ARG A 77 14.36 5.22 -8.11
CA ARG A 77 13.75 6.55 -8.30
C ARG A 77 14.75 7.54 -8.84
N ALA A 78 14.35 8.26 -9.90
CA ALA A 78 15.16 9.31 -10.49
C ALA A 78 15.41 10.44 -9.48
N VAL A 79 16.65 10.92 -9.47
CA VAL A 79 17.02 12.09 -8.67
C VAL A 79 16.45 13.34 -9.33
N THR A 80 15.63 14.08 -8.60
CA THR A 80 15.13 15.40 -9.01
C THR A 80 15.70 16.48 -8.10
N THR A 81 14.93 16.90 -7.09
CA THR A 81 15.38 17.81 -6.02
C THR A 81 16.00 17.06 -4.84
N VAL A 82 15.63 15.80 -4.65
CA VAL A 82 16.08 14.95 -3.55
C VAL A 82 16.57 13.62 -4.11
N ASP A 83 17.76 13.16 -3.68
CA ASP A 83 18.19 11.78 -3.87
C ASP A 83 17.63 10.92 -2.74
N TYR A 84 16.64 10.10 -3.04
CA TYR A 84 16.05 9.16 -2.08
C TYR A 84 16.87 7.86 -1.92
N GLY A 85 18.00 7.72 -2.63
CA GLY A 85 18.84 6.53 -2.57
C GLY A 85 18.22 5.31 -3.23
N PHE A 86 18.19 4.19 -2.53
CA PHE A 86 17.66 2.91 -3.03
C PHE A 86 16.13 2.80 -2.86
N VAL A 87 15.41 3.85 -3.23
CA VAL A 87 13.94 3.83 -3.32
C VAL A 87 13.53 3.37 -4.71
N GLY A 88 12.57 2.43 -4.78
CA GLY A 88 12.05 1.88 -6.01
C GLY A 88 10.72 2.49 -6.44
N ASP A 89 10.58 2.75 -7.74
CA ASP A 89 9.31 3.01 -8.41
C ASP A 89 8.96 1.78 -9.25
N VAL A 90 7.73 1.28 -9.11
CA VAL A 90 7.31 0.00 -9.71
C VAL A 90 7.19 0.13 -11.23
N ASP A 91 7.86 -0.77 -11.96
CA ASP A 91 7.77 -0.88 -13.41
C ASP A 91 6.77 -1.95 -13.85
N ARG A 92 6.74 -3.09 -13.10
CA ARG A 92 5.98 -4.27 -13.48
C ARG A 92 5.62 -5.09 -12.27
N VAL A 93 4.38 -5.59 -12.27
CA VAL A 93 3.92 -6.66 -11.38
C VAL A 93 3.50 -7.85 -12.24
N ASP A 94 3.99 -9.04 -11.91
CA ASP A 94 3.58 -10.28 -12.55
C ASP A 94 2.28 -10.82 -11.92
N GLY A 95 1.16 -10.28 -12.40
CA GLY A 95 -0.18 -10.66 -11.92
C GLY A 95 -0.50 -12.13 -12.15
N GLN A 96 0.00 -12.73 -13.23
CA GLN A 96 -0.23 -14.14 -13.52
C GLN A 96 0.40 -15.07 -12.47
N ARG A 97 1.65 -14.83 -12.08
CA ARG A 97 2.31 -15.61 -11.01
C ARG A 97 1.61 -15.46 -9.67
N LEU A 98 1.19 -14.25 -9.34
CA LEU A 98 0.43 -13.99 -8.11
C LEU A 98 -0.94 -14.66 -8.13
N ALA A 99 -1.63 -14.65 -9.28
CA ALA A 99 -2.90 -15.35 -9.46
C ALA A 99 -2.74 -16.86 -9.25
N GLN A 100 -1.70 -17.49 -9.83
CA GLN A 100 -1.42 -18.91 -9.63
C GLN A 100 -1.21 -19.28 -8.16
N LEU A 101 -0.53 -18.45 -7.37
CA LEU A 101 -0.39 -18.68 -5.93
C LEU A 101 -1.75 -18.63 -5.22
N LEU A 102 -2.58 -17.64 -5.52
CA LEU A 102 -3.92 -17.49 -4.95
C LEU A 102 -4.84 -18.65 -5.31
N GLU A 103 -4.85 -19.07 -6.58
CA GLU A 103 -5.61 -20.24 -7.07
C GLU A 103 -5.16 -21.55 -6.43
N SER A 104 -3.89 -21.64 -6.02
CA SER A 104 -3.34 -22.79 -5.26
C SER A 104 -3.67 -22.73 -3.76
N GLY A 105 -4.50 -21.76 -3.32
CA GLY A 105 -4.88 -21.60 -1.91
C GLY A 105 -3.80 -20.96 -1.04
N ILE A 106 -2.74 -20.43 -1.64
CA ILE A 106 -1.67 -19.73 -0.93
C ILE A 106 -2.06 -18.26 -0.75
N VAL A 107 -1.83 -17.72 0.44
CA VAL A 107 -2.04 -16.31 0.78
C VAL A 107 -0.69 -15.57 0.72
N PRO A 108 -0.36 -14.85 -0.37
CA PRO A 108 0.85 -14.06 -0.44
C PRO A 108 0.83 -12.92 0.58
N VAL A 109 1.95 -12.76 1.31
CA VAL A 109 2.19 -11.66 2.26
C VAL A 109 3.39 -10.87 1.74
N MET A 110 3.14 -9.71 1.15
CA MET A 110 4.17 -8.89 0.49
C MET A 110 4.80 -7.89 1.46
N ALA A 111 6.12 -7.94 1.54
CA ALA A 111 6.92 -6.91 2.16
C ALA A 111 7.16 -5.74 1.19
N PRO A 112 7.34 -4.49 1.66
CA PRO A 112 7.56 -3.31 0.82
C PRO A 112 9.00 -3.22 0.28
N LEU A 113 9.42 -4.29 -0.39
CA LEU A 113 10.73 -4.47 -1.01
C LEU A 113 10.55 -4.99 -2.43
N THR A 114 11.28 -4.38 -3.36
CA THR A 114 11.32 -4.78 -4.77
C THR A 114 12.77 -4.94 -5.23
N HIS A 115 13.00 -5.17 -6.50
CA HIS A 115 14.34 -5.24 -7.08
C HIS A 115 14.36 -4.67 -8.50
N ASP A 116 15.58 -4.35 -8.99
CA ASP A 116 15.78 -3.74 -10.30
C ASP A 116 15.97 -4.75 -11.45
N GLY A 117 15.94 -6.05 -11.16
CA GLY A 117 16.21 -7.11 -12.13
C GLY A 117 17.70 -7.38 -12.38
N ASN A 118 18.61 -6.59 -11.77
CA ASN A 118 20.07 -6.72 -11.88
C ASN A 118 20.74 -7.12 -10.56
N GLY A 119 19.92 -7.53 -9.58
CA GLY A 119 20.39 -7.99 -8.26
C GLY A 119 20.35 -6.93 -7.17
N GLN A 120 19.93 -5.70 -7.47
CA GLN A 120 19.80 -4.65 -6.46
C GLN A 120 18.40 -4.63 -5.85
N MET A 121 18.31 -4.76 -4.52
CA MET A 121 17.07 -4.56 -3.77
C MET A 121 16.73 -3.08 -3.65
N LEU A 122 15.44 -2.78 -3.63
CA LEU A 122 14.89 -1.43 -3.51
C LEU A 122 13.80 -1.38 -2.42
N ASN A 123 13.80 -0.30 -1.65
CA ASN A 123 12.73 0.03 -0.70
C ASN A 123 11.58 0.70 -1.46
N THR A 124 10.40 0.09 -1.45
CA THR A 124 9.23 0.59 -2.20
C THR A 124 8.08 0.86 -1.24
N ASN A 125 7.30 1.90 -1.52
CA ASN A 125 6.14 2.25 -0.68
C ASN A 125 5.09 1.13 -0.71
N ALA A 126 4.60 0.73 0.48
CA ALA A 126 3.62 -0.36 0.62
C ALA A 126 2.29 -0.06 -0.09
N ASP A 127 1.80 1.20 -0.02
CA ASP A 127 0.56 1.60 -0.69
C ASP A 127 0.71 1.49 -2.22
N THR A 128 1.90 1.84 -2.74
CA THR A 128 2.22 1.67 -4.16
C THR A 128 2.21 0.19 -4.55
N ILE A 129 2.88 -0.68 -3.77
CA ILE A 129 2.87 -2.13 -4.04
C ILE A 129 1.43 -2.67 -4.00
N ALA A 130 0.63 -2.28 -3.02
CA ALA A 130 -0.75 -2.73 -2.91
C ALA A 130 -1.59 -2.31 -4.13
N GLY A 131 -1.49 -1.04 -4.54
CA GLY A 131 -2.20 -0.52 -5.70
C GLY A 131 -1.78 -1.19 -7.01
N GLU A 132 -0.46 -1.29 -7.27
CA GLU A 132 0.07 -1.92 -8.49
C GLU A 132 -0.27 -3.42 -8.55
N THR A 133 -0.23 -4.10 -7.40
CA THR A 133 -0.62 -5.52 -7.31
C THR A 133 -2.11 -5.70 -7.56
N ALA A 134 -2.96 -4.84 -6.99
CA ALA A 134 -4.41 -4.90 -7.23
C ALA A 134 -4.74 -4.71 -8.73
N LYS A 135 -4.10 -3.75 -9.39
CA LYS A 135 -4.24 -3.53 -10.84
C LYS A 135 -3.78 -4.74 -11.65
N ALA A 136 -2.67 -5.35 -11.28
CA ALA A 136 -2.13 -6.53 -11.96
C ALA A 136 -3.00 -7.79 -11.78
N LEU A 137 -3.76 -7.88 -10.69
CA LEU A 137 -4.67 -8.98 -10.39
C LEU A 137 -6.09 -8.77 -10.97
N ALA A 138 -6.48 -7.55 -11.31
CA ALA A 138 -7.81 -7.23 -11.85
C ALA A 138 -8.20 -8.02 -13.12
N PRO A 139 -7.27 -8.41 -14.04
CA PRO A 139 -7.60 -9.29 -15.17
C PRO A 139 -7.97 -10.73 -14.77
N TYR A 140 -7.64 -11.16 -13.56
CA TYR A 140 -7.82 -12.54 -13.09
C TYR A 140 -8.93 -12.70 -12.05
N PHE A 141 -9.24 -11.65 -11.32
CA PHE A 141 -10.18 -11.66 -10.19
C PHE A 141 -11.03 -10.40 -10.15
N ASP A 142 -12.18 -10.52 -9.51
CA ASP A 142 -12.91 -9.36 -8.98
C ASP A 142 -12.19 -8.84 -7.74
N VAL A 143 -11.44 -7.73 -7.88
CA VAL A 143 -10.52 -7.25 -6.85
C VAL A 143 -11.13 -6.11 -6.05
N THR A 144 -11.24 -6.31 -4.74
CA THR A 144 -11.41 -5.22 -3.77
C THR A 144 -10.07 -4.94 -3.10
N LEU A 145 -9.53 -3.72 -3.27
CA LEU A 145 -8.34 -3.25 -2.56
C LEU A 145 -8.75 -2.54 -1.27
N THR A 146 -8.34 -3.04 -0.12
CA THR A 146 -8.62 -2.40 1.17
C THR A 146 -7.36 -1.77 1.75
N TYR A 147 -7.39 -0.47 1.97
CA TYR A 147 -6.38 0.27 2.72
C TYR A 147 -6.82 0.46 4.17
N CYS A 148 -5.97 0.01 5.09
CA CYS A 148 -6.17 0.18 6.52
C CYS A 148 -5.39 1.40 7.01
N PHE A 149 -6.10 2.43 7.42
CA PHE A 149 -5.53 3.66 7.96
C PHE A 149 -5.89 3.85 9.44
N GLU A 150 -5.48 4.98 10.01
CA GLU A 150 -5.78 5.36 11.41
C GLU A 150 -7.18 5.98 11.56
N PHE A 151 -7.92 6.18 10.45
CA PHE A 151 -9.26 6.76 10.40
C PHE A 151 -10.26 5.78 9.79
N PRO A 152 -11.53 5.87 10.18
CA PRO A 152 -12.56 4.94 9.72
C PRO A 152 -12.89 5.07 8.22
N GLY A 153 -12.38 6.09 7.56
CA GLY A 153 -12.60 6.40 6.16
C GLY A 153 -12.20 7.83 5.86
N VAL A 154 -12.60 8.35 4.72
CA VAL A 154 -12.52 9.78 4.40
C VAL A 154 -13.65 10.49 5.15
N CYS A 155 -13.28 11.32 6.12
CA CYS A 155 -14.24 12.01 6.98
C CYS A 155 -14.39 13.47 6.57
N ARG A 156 -15.61 14.00 6.68
CA ARG A 156 -15.81 15.44 6.72
C ARG A 156 -15.28 15.98 8.03
N MET A 157 -14.81 17.22 8.06
CA MET A 157 -14.51 17.90 9.32
C MET A 157 -15.82 18.47 9.87
N LYS A 158 -16.02 18.42 11.19
CA LYS A 158 -17.15 19.11 11.84
C LYS A 158 -16.97 20.62 11.69
N GLU A 159 -18.06 21.31 11.34
CA GLU A 159 -18.05 22.77 11.15
C GLU A 159 -17.44 23.51 12.35
N GLY A 160 -16.45 24.36 12.10
CA GLY A 160 -15.80 25.18 13.11
C GLY A 160 -14.87 24.45 14.09
N THR A 161 -14.57 23.18 13.87
CA THR A 161 -13.69 22.38 14.73
C THR A 161 -12.62 21.62 13.91
N GLN A 162 -11.65 21.01 14.61
CA GLN A 162 -10.70 20.05 14.02
C GLN A 162 -11.13 18.60 14.28
N GLU A 163 -12.36 18.37 14.73
CA GLU A 163 -12.86 17.04 14.98
C GLU A 163 -13.36 16.39 13.69
N LEU A 164 -13.15 15.07 13.60
CA LEU A 164 -13.71 14.27 12.52
C LEU A 164 -15.23 14.22 12.64
N GLY A 165 -15.89 14.49 11.55
CA GLY A 165 -17.32 14.31 11.37
C GLY A 165 -17.64 12.98 10.73
N ASP A 166 -18.73 12.93 9.95
CA ASP A 166 -19.21 11.73 9.32
C ASP A 166 -18.26 11.20 8.24
N VAL A 167 -18.16 9.89 8.15
CA VAL A 167 -17.47 9.20 7.06
C VAL A 167 -18.24 9.40 5.77
N ILE A 168 -17.54 9.73 4.70
CA ILE A 168 -18.10 9.77 3.34
C ILE A 168 -18.14 8.33 2.85
N PRO A 169 -19.33 7.73 2.64
CA PRO A 169 -19.43 6.30 2.37
C PRO A 169 -18.89 5.93 0.99
N GLU A 170 -19.04 6.82 0.00
CA GLU A 170 -18.65 6.55 -1.38
C GLU A 170 -18.07 7.80 -2.06
N ILE A 171 -17.01 7.61 -2.82
CA ILE A 171 -16.34 8.65 -3.60
C ILE A 171 -16.07 8.12 -5.00
N ASP A 172 -16.65 8.76 -6.01
CA ASP A 172 -16.26 8.63 -7.42
C ASP A 172 -15.41 9.85 -7.85
N ARG A 173 -14.95 9.88 -9.10
CA ARG A 173 -14.10 10.98 -9.59
C ARG A 173 -14.79 12.36 -9.52
N PRO A 174 -16.07 12.54 -9.91
CA PRO A 174 -16.78 13.83 -9.70
C PRO A 174 -16.87 14.23 -8.23
N ALA A 175 -17.19 13.30 -7.33
CA ALA A 175 -17.25 13.55 -5.89
C ALA A 175 -15.88 13.96 -5.33
N PHE A 176 -14.80 13.29 -5.75
CA PHE A 176 -13.44 13.66 -5.37
C PHE A 176 -13.08 15.09 -5.79
N GLU A 177 -13.36 15.49 -7.02
CA GLU A 177 -13.08 16.86 -7.47
C GLU A 177 -13.91 17.90 -6.70
N ALA A 178 -15.16 17.59 -6.35
CA ALA A 178 -15.98 18.47 -5.49
C ALA A 178 -15.39 18.58 -4.08
N LEU A 179 -15.01 17.47 -3.44
CA LEU A 179 -14.41 17.44 -2.09
C LEU A 179 -13.03 18.11 -2.04
N LYS A 180 -12.29 18.12 -3.13
CA LYS A 180 -11.05 18.86 -3.27
C LYS A 180 -11.31 20.37 -3.43
N ALA A 181 -12.31 20.74 -4.20
CA ALA A 181 -12.66 22.13 -4.43
C ALA A 181 -13.23 22.82 -3.17
N ASP A 182 -13.99 22.10 -2.35
CA ASP A 182 -14.54 22.63 -1.07
C ASP A 182 -13.57 22.52 0.11
N GLY A 183 -12.38 21.91 -0.11
CA GLY A 183 -11.33 21.78 0.91
C GLY A 183 -11.53 20.62 1.90
N THR A 184 -12.60 19.83 1.78
CA THR A 184 -12.84 18.63 2.60
C THR A 184 -11.68 17.63 2.44
N VAL A 185 -11.19 17.46 1.21
CA VAL A 185 -10.02 16.67 0.90
C VAL A 185 -8.84 17.59 0.59
N SER A 186 -7.79 17.51 1.40
CA SER A 186 -6.63 18.39 1.28
C SER A 186 -5.31 17.67 1.61
N GLY A 187 -4.17 18.31 1.32
CA GLY A 187 -2.84 17.85 1.68
C GLY A 187 -2.53 16.43 1.19
N GLY A 188 -2.02 15.60 2.08
CA GLY A 188 -1.61 14.22 1.76
C GLY A 188 -2.75 13.25 1.41
N MET A 189 -4.01 13.62 1.64
CA MET A 189 -5.15 12.79 1.24
C MET A 189 -5.42 12.86 -0.26
N ILE A 190 -5.13 13.99 -0.90
CA ILE A 190 -5.31 14.16 -2.36
C ILE A 190 -4.57 13.06 -3.15
N PRO A 191 -3.23 12.90 -3.04
CA PRO A 191 -2.53 11.88 -3.80
C PRO A 191 -2.96 10.46 -3.45
N LYS A 192 -3.42 10.21 -2.21
CA LYS A 192 -3.95 8.90 -1.82
C LYS A 192 -5.24 8.57 -2.56
N LEU A 193 -6.20 9.48 -2.60
CA LEU A 193 -7.46 9.28 -3.32
C LEU A 193 -7.25 9.24 -4.85
N GLU A 194 -6.31 10.01 -5.38
CA GLU A 194 -5.94 9.92 -6.79
C GLU A 194 -5.41 8.52 -7.15
N ASN A 195 -4.54 7.94 -6.30
CA ASN A 195 -4.05 6.57 -6.48
C ASN A 195 -5.19 5.53 -6.40
N CYS A 196 -6.15 5.73 -5.48
CA CYS A 196 -7.32 4.86 -5.38
C CYS A 196 -8.19 4.93 -6.65
N LEU A 197 -8.47 6.13 -7.16
CA LEU A 197 -9.22 6.33 -8.38
C LEU A 197 -8.49 5.75 -9.60
N GLN A 198 -7.16 5.91 -9.68
CA GLN A 198 -6.37 5.27 -10.74
C GLN A 198 -6.44 3.74 -10.69
N ALA A 199 -6.49 3.14 -9.50
CA ALA A 199 -6.65 1.69 -9.37
C ALA A 199 -8.02 1.23 -9.90
N VAL A 200 -9.09 1.95 -9.56
CA VAL A 200 -10.44 1.67 -10.07
C VAL A 200 -10.51 1.87 -11.59
N ASP A 201 -9.93 2.97 -12.12
CA ASP A 201 -9.86 3.23 -13.56
C ASP A 201 -9.11 2.11 -14.32
N ALA A 202 -8.11 1.49 -13.66
CA ALA A 202 -7.33 0.38 -14.20
C ALA A 202 -7.98 -1.00 -14.05
N GLY A 203 -9.22 -1.09 -13.55
CA GLY A 203 -9.99 -2.34 -13.51
C GLY A 203 -10.16 -2.97 -12.13
N VAL A 204 -9.61 -2.37 -11.07
CA VAL A 204 -9.93 -2.78 -9.69
C VAL A 204 -11.41 -2.45 -9.44
N SER A 205 -12.20 -3.41 -8.95
CA SER A 205 -13.66 -3.26 -8.84
C SER A 205 -14.03 -2.16 -7.85
N ARG A 206 -13.35 -2.08 -6.74
CA ARG A 206 -13.46 -0.96 -5.78
C ARG A 206 -12.25 -0.88 -4.88
N VAL A 207 -12.01 0.30 -4.32
CA VAL A 207 -11.02 0.49 -3.25
C VAL A 207 -11.76 0.90 -1.99
N VAL A 208 -11.42 0.31 -0.86
CA VAL A 208 -12.01 0.62 0.45
C VAL A 208 -10.96 1.23 1.36
N ILE A 209 -11.29 2.32 2.02
CA ILE A 209 -10.48 2.93 3.08
C ILE A 209 -11.20 2.72 4.40
N THR A 210 -10.56 2.04 5.36
CA THR A 210 -11.17 1.70 6.64
C THR A 210 -10.11 1.52 7.75
N LEU A 211 -10.55 1.25 8.98
CA LEU A 211 -9.69 0.81 10.08
C LEU A 211 -9.33 -0.68 9.93
N ALA A 212 -8.17 -1.08 10.45
CA ALA A 212 -7.71 -2.46 10.37
C ALA A 212 -8.61 -3.46 11.11
N ASP A 213 -9.24 -3.03 12.19
CA ASP A 213 -10.18 -3.83 12.99
C ASP A 213 -11.60 -3.90 12.39
N ARG A 214 -11.84 -3.20 11.28
CA ARG A 214 -13.14 -3.17 10.56
C ARG A 214 -13.07 -3.75 9.15
N ILE A 215 -12.04 -4.52 8.85
CA ILE A 215 -11.93 -5.20 7.55
C ILE A 215 -13.09 -6.20 7.40
N GLY A 216 -13.86 -6.07 6.33
CA GLY A 216 -15.01 -6.93 6.05
C GLY A 216 -16.31 -6.50 6.72
N GLU A 217 -16.30 -5.44 7.53
CA GLU A 217 -17.51 -4.81 8.07
C GLU A 217 -18.08 -3.76 7.10
N GLU A 218 -19.36 -3.45 7.25
CA GLU A 218 -19.97 -2.30 6.60
C GLU A 218 -19.39 -1.02 7.22
N GLY A 219 -19.05 -0.07 6.37
CA GLY A 219 -18.47 1.21 6.78
C GLY A 219 -17.14 1.48 6.08
N GLY A 220 -16.52 2.60 6.40
CA GLY A 220 -15.38 3.11 5.65
C GLY A 220 -15.80 3.88 4.40
N THR A 221 -14.84 4.23 3.57
CA THR A 221 -15.08 4.93 2.30
C THR A 221 -14.78 4.00 1.13
N ALA A 222 -15.76 3.75 0.29
CA ALA A 222 -15.58 3.06 -0.98
C ALA A 222 -15.24 4.05 -2.09
N ILE A 223 -14.17 3.79 -2.82
CA ILE A 223 -13.84 4.49 -4.07
C ILE A 223 -14.26 3.60 -5.22
N VAL A 224 -15.10 4.13 -6.10
CA VAL A 224 -15.77 3.38 -7.16
C VAL A 224 -15.69 4.09 -8.51
N ARG A 225 -15.95 3.35 -9.58
CA ARG A 225 -16.11 3.93 -10.92
C ARG A 225 -17.48 4.63 -11.05
N ARG A 226 -17.51 5.71 -11.78
CA ARG A 226 -18.76 6.43 -12.05
C ARG A 226 -19.83 5.51 -12.64
N GLY A 227 -21.02 5.46 -11.99
CA GLY A 227 -22.19 4.72 -12.47
C GLY A 227 -22.33 3.29 -11.91
N GLU A 228 -21.44 2.82 -11.06
CA GLU A 228 -21.56 1.57 -10.28
C GLU A 228 -22.13 1.83 -8.89
N ILE A 229 -23.15 2.71 -8.79
CA ILE A 229 -23.89 2.87 -7.53
C ILE A 229 -24.58 1.54 -7.26
N ALA A 230 -24.22 0.88 -6.15
CA ALA A 230 -24.88 -0.33 -5.71
C ALA A 230 -26.39 -0.07 -5.54
N ASN A 231 -27.20 -0.78 -6.35
CA ASN A 231 -28.65 -0.88 -6.14
C ASN A 231 -28.93 -1.73 -4.89
#